data_9ca04cfafe502a4de48b0a7d596c62b4
#
_entry.id   9ca04cfafe502a4de48b0a7d596c62b4
#
_cell.length_a   1.000
_cell.length_b   1.000
_cell.length_c   1.000
_cell.angle_alpha   90.00
_cell.angle_beta   90.00
_cell.angle_gamma   90.00
#
_symmetry.space_group_name_H-M   'P 1'
#
loop_
_entity.id
_entity.type
_entity.pdbx_description
1 polymer ?
#
loop_
_entity_poly.entity_id
_entity_poly.type
_entity_poly.pdbx_seq_one_letter_code
_entity_poly.pdbx_strand_id
1 'polypeptide(L)'
;MAIADINSILSRSFRNDRISKISWEKGNYLNVTMCVTEECNLECTYCYMVGKNNFKKMTFETAKKIIDFIVNDPYCNNLSDNLLIDFIGGEPLLEMELIDKISDYICLLLYSKRHKWFNNLQFSFSTNGTLYDSKIMEDYLKKHRYHAGFGFSIDGTKEKHDLTRITRDGKGSYDKVIKSFYKYKQDYEDEIFQKSTFSSEDLVYLKDSIIHLWDLGFKNVESNLVYEDVWKEEDPSIFENQLKELADYMFESGRYLTHSVAYFEKRRGLPLASNSLNQNRCGAGYKSLAFDTDGNIYPCIRFLEMCSDDKKGMIVGSIDKGVDYNALRALCGTTWTSVSDEECNNCNVGTDCGWCVAQNYQENGSLYNRVKHICEMHKANVRANKYFWKRYELETGKTSDRVIEKVLFSKHNELKYVYFITSDDAPSFCNYTKRYNEGNYMSKDLYDNALEFCLDN
;
A
#
# COMPACT_ATOMS: atom_id res chain seq x y z
N MET A 1 27.28 18.70 -16.41
CA MET A 1 27.99 17.60 -15.73
C MET A 1 28.00 16.40 -16.65
N ALA A 2 29.12 15.73 -16.83
CA ALA A 2 29.25 14.63 -17.78
C ALA A 2 28.66 13.32 -17.17
N ILE A 3 28.17 12.41 -18.01
CA ILE A 3 27.61 11.10 -17.63
C ILE A 3 28.59 10.29 -16.74
N ALA A 4 29.91 10.48 -16.89
CA ALA A 4 30.91 9.84 -16.02
C ALA A 4 30.79 10.24 -14.54
N ASP A 5 30.24 11.41 -14.24
CA ASP A 5 30.06 11.88 -12.86
C ASP A 5 28.87 11.24 -12.16
N ILE A 6 27.79 10.92 -12.89
CA ILE A 6 26.60 10.23 -12.34
C ILE A 6 26.97 8.84 -11.85
N ASN A 7 27.65 8.03 -12.64
CA ASN A 7 28.08 6.70 -12.25
C ASN A 7 29.01 6.73 -11.03
N SER A 8 29.88 7.73 -10.93
CA SER A 8 30.73 7.93 -9.75
C SER A 8 29.93 8.34 -8.52
N ILE A 9 28.89 9.15 -8.68
CA ILE A 9 28.01 9.59 -7.59
C ILE A 9 27.17 8.43 -7.10
N LEU A 10 26.55 7.69 -8.01
CA LEU A 10 25.73 6.51 -7.69
C LEU A 10 26.57 5.42 -7.01
N SER A 11 27.79 5.16 -7.48
CA SER A 11 28.68 4.17 -6.86
C SER A 11 29.09 4.51 -5.42
N ARG A 12 28.99 5.79 -5.01
CA ARG A 12 29.23 6.22 -3.63
C ARG A 12 28.03 6.02 -2.72
N SER A 13 26.81 6.10 -3.25
CA SER A 13 25.57 5.86 -2.48
C SER A 13 25.39 4.39 -2.11
N PHE A 14 25.97 3.46 -2.87
CA PHE A 14 25.79 2.01 -2.70
C PHE A 14 26.64 1.33 -1.62
N ARG A 15 27.54 2.06 -0.95
CA ARG A 15 28.40 1.46 0.06
C ARG A 15 27.73 1.13 1.40
N ASN A 16 26.44 1.47 1.56
CA ASN A 16 25.69 1.25 2.79
C ASN A 16 24.52 0.28 2.62
N ASP A 17 24.80 -0.95 2.24
CA ASP A 17 23.80 -2.04 2.06
C ASP A 17 22.94 -2.37 3.31
N ARG A 18 23.25 -1.79 4.47
CA ARG A 18 22.61 -2.18 5.73
C ARG A 18 21.51 -1.26 6.24
N ILE A 19 21.38 -0.05 5.77
CA ILE A 19 20.42 0.94 6.32
C ILE A 19 19.03 0.79 5.68
N SER A 20 18.96 0.30 4.45
CA SER A 20 17.73 0.34 3.67
C SER A 20 16.70 -0.71 4.09
N LYS A 21 17.07 -1.99 4.27
CA LYS A 21 16.10 -3.09 4.42
C LYS A 21 15.12 -2.90 5.57
N ILE A 22 15.58 -2.57 6.77
CA ILE A 22 14.70 -2.49 7.97
C ILE A 22 13.73 -1.31 7.90
N SER A 23 14.14 -0.19 7.32
CA SER A 23 13.32 1.01 7.20
C SER A 23 12.25 0.86 6.12
N TRP A 24 12.59 0.23 5.00
CA TRP A 24 11.67 -0.04 3.89
C TRP A 24 10.64 -1.09 4.25
N GLU A 25 11.02 -2.19 4.88
CA GLU A 25 10.12 -3.24 5.37
C GLU A 25 9.09 -2.72 6.37
N LYS A 26 9.42 -1.70 7.17
CA LYS A 26 8.50 -1.06 8.11
C LYS A 26 7.56 -0.03 7.48
N GLY A 27 7.65 0.21 6.17
CA GLY A 27 6.84 1.20 5.48
C GLY A 27 7.06 2.65 5.97
N ASN A 28 8.26 2.96 6.48
CA ASN A 28 8.61 4.30 6.95
C ASN A 28 9.28 5.11 5.85
N TYR A 29 8.53 5.46 4.82
CA TYR A 29 8.96 6.28 3.69
C TYR A 29 7.83 7.20 3.23
N LEU A 30 8.22 8.31 2.59
CA LEU A 30 7.31 9.12 1.80
C LEU A 30 7.21 8.46 0.41
N ASN A 31 6.01 8.05 0.02
CA ASN A 31 5.73 7.55 -1.31
C ASN A 31 5.27 8.70 -2.22
N VAL A 32 6.05 9.01 -3.22
CA VAL A 32 5.73 9.98 -4.27
C VAL A 32 5.44 9.23 -5.55
N THR A 33 4.17 9.09 -5.88
CA THR A 33 3.72 8.43 -7.10
C THR A 33 3.70 9.43 -8.26
N MET A 34 4.41 9.12 -9.33
CA MET A 34 4.44 9.93 -10.55
C MET A 34 3.75 9.20 -11.69
N CYS A 35 2.60 9.72 -12.14
CA CYS A 35 1.93 9.23 -13.33
C CYS A 35 2.63 9.79 -14.58
N VAL A 36 3.59 9.04 -15.10
CA VAL A 36 4.41 9.51 -16.23
C VAL A 36 3.70 9.47 -17.58
N THR A 37 2.66 8.65 -17.68
CA THR A 37 1.82 8.52 -18.89
C THR A 37 0.44 7.98 -18.56
N GLU A 38 -0.58 8.40 -19.30
CA GLU A 38 -1.92 7.78 -19.24
C GLU A 38 -2.07 6.64 -20.26
N GLU A 39 -1.08 6.44 -21.12
CA GLU A 39 -1.09 5.39 -22.13
C GLU A 39 -0.70 4.02 -21.55
N CYS A 40 -1.41 2.97 -21.97
CA CYS A 40 -1.09 1.58 -21.67
C CYS A 40 -1.12 0.74 -22.95
N ASN A 41 -0.22 -0.20 -23.05
CA ASN A 41 -0.20 -1.17 -24.15
C ASN A 41 -1.08 -2.42 -23.89
N LEU A 42 -1.77 -2.49 -22.72
CA LEU A 42 -2.77 -3.50 -22.39
C LEU A 42 -4.13 -2.86 -22.07
N GLU A 43 -5.20 -3.66 -22.24
CA GLU A 43 -6.59 -3.32 -21.91
C GLU A 43 -7.17 -4.31 -20.90
N CYS A 44 -6.53 -4.40 -19.71
CA CYS A 44 -6.97 -5.29 -18.65
C CYS A 44 -8.43 -4.98 -18.26
N THR A 45 -9.28 -6.02 -18.16
CA THR A 45 -10.72 -5.88 -17.93
C THR A 45 -11.07 -5.30 -16.55
N TYR A 46 -10.24 -5.56 -15.54
CA TYR A 46 -10.42 -5.06 -14.17
C TYR A 46 -9.63 -3.79 -13.85
N CYS A 47 -9.09 -3.10 -14.86
CA CYS A 47 -8.22 -1.96 -14.62
C CYS A 47 -8.99 -0.79 -14.02
N TYR A 48 -8.58 -0.37 -12.82
CA TYR A 48 -9.20 0.78 -12.14
C TYR A 48 -8.85 2.14 -12.78
N MET A 49 -7.91 2.17 -13.72
CA MET A 49 -7.57 3.36 -14.50
C MET A 49 -8.49 3.43 -15.72
N VAL A 50 -9.75 3.76 -15.49
CA VAL A 50 -10.81 3.77 -16.51
C VAL A 50 -10.59 4.83 -17.59
N GLY A 51 -9.95 5.95 -17.24
CA GLY A 51 -9.61 7.05 -18.15
C GLY A 51 -8.26 6.90 -18.85
N LYS A 52 -7.63 5.71 -18.83
CA LYS A 52 -6.39 5.48 -19.57
C LYS A 52 -6.56 5.62 -21.07
N ASN A 53 -5.44 5.76 -21.79
CA ASN A 53 -5.35 5.94 -23.24
C ASN A 53 -5.79 7.33 -23.74
N ASN A 54 -5.74 8.34 -22.89
CA ASN A 54 -5.87 9.74 -23.30
C ASN A 54 -4.60 10.29 -23.96
N PHE A 55 -3.56 9.45 -24.09
CA PHE A 55 -2.24 9.77 -24.69
C PHE A 55 -1.50 10.94 -24.04
N LYS A 56 -1.93 11.36 -22.85
CA LYS A 56 -1.19 12.35 -22.09
C LYS A 56 0.10 11.76 -21.54
N LYS A 57 1.17 12.54 -21.61
CA LYS A 57 2.51 12.16 -21.12
C LYS A 57 3.09 13.31 -20.32
N MET A 58 3.75 12.97 -19.22
CA MET A 58 4.48 13.95 -18.42
C MET A 58 5.67 14.48 -19.22
N THR A 59 5.89 15.78 -19.17
CA THR A 59 7.12 16.37 -19.74
C THR A 59 8.27 16.30 -18.74
N PHE A 60 9.51 16.32 -19.21
CA PHE A 60 10.66 16.39 -18.29
C PHE A 60 10.63 17.67 -17.44
N GLU A 61 10.16 18.79 -17.99
CA GLU A 61 10.03 20.04 -17.24
C GLU A 61 8.98 19.92 -16.11
N THR A 62 7.87 19.27 -16.35
CA THR A 62 6.88 18.98 -15.30
C THR A 62 7.48 18.06 -14.24
N ALA A 63 8.12 16.97 -14.65
CA ALA A 63 8.78 16.04 -13.73
C ALA A 63 9.86 16.73 -12.88
N LYS A 64 10.67 17.59 -13.50
CA LYS A 64 11.68 18.38 -12.80
C LYS A 64 11.07 19.30 -11.75
N LYS A 65 9.99 20.00 -12.08
CA LYS A 65 9.27 20.86 -11.13
C LYS A 65 8.68 20.03 -9.97
N ILE A 66 8.14 18.83 -10.22
CA ILE A 66 7.67 17.92 -9.18
C ILE A 66 8.80 17.56 -8.23
N ILE A 67 9.95 17.16 -8.76
CA ILE A 67 11.15 16.80 -7.95
C ILE A 67 11.64 18.02 -7.16
N ASP A 68 11.76 19.18 -7.80
CA ASP A 68 12.15 20.42 -7.12
C ASP A 68 11.18 20.78 -6.00
N PHE A 69 9.87 20.59 -6.22
CA PHE A 69 8.83 20.82 -5.23
C PHE A 69 9.01 19.90 -4.01
N ILE A 70 9.03 18.58 -4.20
CA ILE A 70 9.11 17.64 -3.07
C ILE A 70 10.41 17.76 -2.28
N VAL A 71 11.53 18.09 -2.94
CA VAL A 71 12.83 18.25 -2.29
C VAL A 71 12.94 19.56 -1.50
N ASN A 72 12.20 20.59 -1.87
CA ASN A 72 12.25 21.89 -1.19
C ASN A 72 11.07 22.11 -0.22
N ASP A 73 9.99 21.36 -0.34
CA ASP A 73 8.80 21.53 0.48
C ASP A 73 9.03 21.01 1.92
N PRO A 74 8.82 21.87 2.96
CA PRO A 74 9.04 21.48 4.34
C PRO A 74 8.12 20.34 4.82
N TYR A 75 6.90 20.26 4.30
CA TYR A 75 5.97 19.20 4.65
C TYR A 75 6.50 17.85 4.18
N CYS A 76 6.84 17.72 2.90
CA CYS A 76 7.41 16.51 2.34
C CYS A 76 8.69 16.07 3.07
N ASN A 77 9.57 17.02 3.36
CA ASN A 77 10.83 16.77 4.06
C ASN A 77 10.65 16.27 5.49
N ASN A 78 9.61 16.69 6.20
CA ASN A 78 9.37 16.29 7.59
C ASN A 78 8.62 14.97 7.74
N LEU A 79 8.03 14.43 6.65
CA LEU A 79 7.24 13.19 6.72
C LEU A 79 8.10 11.94 6.90
N SER A 80 9.28 11.87 6.28
CA SER A 80 10.16 10.71 6.38
C SER A 80 11.61 11.03 6.01
N ASP A 81 12.53 10.22 6.52
CA ASP A 81 13.94 10.21 6.12
C ASP A 81 14.20 9.35 4.87
N ASN A 82 13.20 8.62 4.40
CA ASN A 82 13.27 7.78 3.22
C ASN A 82 12.29 8.28 2.16
N LEU A 83 12.69 8.23 0.90
CA LEU A 83 11.89 8.62 -0.26
C LEU A 83 11.74 7.46 -1.24
N LEU A 84 10.50 7.13 -1.57
CA LEU A 84 10.16 6.23 -2.66
C LEU A 84 9.52 7.04 -3.78
N ILE A 85 10.13 7.03 -4.96
CA ILE A 85 9.51 7.52 -6.19
C ILE A 85 8.88 6.31 -6.88
N ASP A 86 7.57 6.30 -6.96
CA ASP A 86 6.80 5.22 -7.58
C ASP A 86 6.35 5.65 -8.98
N PHE A 87 6.99 5.10 -10.01
CA PHE A 87 6.63 5.35 -11.40
C PHE A 87 5.47 4.48 -11.82
N ILE A 88 4.41 5.14 -12.21
CA ILE A 88 3.20 4.51 -12.70
C ILE A 88 2.65 5.24 -13.92
N GLY A 89 1.51 4.80 -14.37
CA GLY A 89 0.71 5.36 -15.44
C GLY A 89 -0.23 4.30 -15.95
N GLY A 90 -0.62 4.36 -17.21
CA GLY A 90 -1.15 3.19 -17.88
C GLY A 90 -0.10 2.05 -17.84
N GLU A 91 1.04 2.27 -18.52
CA GLU A 91 2.25 1.43 -18.38
C GLU A 91 3.50 2.33 -18.34
N PRO A 92 4.19 2.44 -17.19
CA PRO A 92 5.32 3.35 -17.05
C PRO A 92 6.51 3.01 -17.95
N LEU A 93 6.72 1.75 -18.31
CA LEU A 93 7.85 1.36 -19.16
C LEU A 93 7.73 1.85 -20.62
N LEU A 94 6.59 2.43 -21.00
CA LEU A 94 6.47 3.17 -22.26
C LEU A 94 7.30 4.48 -22.28
N GLU A 95 7.57 5.03 -21.08
CA GLU A 95 8.25 6.32 -20.93
C GLU A 95 9.64 6.19 -20.27
N MET A 96 10.36 5.09 -20.54
CA MET A 96 11.66 4.82 -19.92
C MET A 96 12.72 5.88 -20.20
N GLU A 97 12.70 6.57 -21.35
CA GLU A 97 13.60 7.69 -21.62
C GLU A 97 13.36 8.89 -20.68
N LEU A 98 12.11 9.16 -20.37
CA LEU A 98 11.72 10.19 -19.40
C LEU A 98 12.13 9.77 -17.99
N ILE A 99 11.79 8.53 -17.60
CA ILE A 99 12.10 7.98 -16.28
C ILE A 99 13.60 7.97 -16.01
N ASP A 100 14.40 7.61 -17.00
CA ASP A 100 15.87 7.63 -16.88
C ASP A 100 16.38 9.05 -16.58
N LYS A 101 15.87 10.06 -17.29
CA LYS A 101 16.21 11.47 -17.05
C LYS A 101 15.77 11.95 -15.67
N ILE A 102 14.58 11.55 -15.22
CA ILE A 102 14.05 11.89 -13.89
C ILE A 102 14.94 11.28 -12.81
N SER A 103 15.29 10.00 -12.95
CA SER A 103 16.12 9.28 -11.99
C SER A 103 17.51 9.87 -11.87
N ASP A 104 18.13 10.24 -13.00
CA ASP A 104 19.40 10.95 -13.02
C ASP A 104 19.29 12.32 -12.35
N TYR A 105 18.24 13.07 -12.68
CA TYR A 105 18.04 14.42 -12.15
C TYR A 105 17.89 14.44 -10.63
N ILE A 106 17.03 13.58 -10.06
CA ILE A 106 16.81 13.56 -8.61
C ILE A 106 18.08 13.12 -7.88
N CYS A 107 18.81 12.12 -8.36
CA CYS A 107 20.07 11.70 -7.75
C CYS A 107 21.09 12.86 -7.71
N LEU A 108 21.24 13.59 -8.81
CA LEU A 108 22.14 14.75 -8.88
C LEU A 108 21.71 15.90 -7.97
N LEU A 109 20.40 16.18 -7.91
CA LEU A 109 19.85 17.24 -7.07
C LEU A 109 20.08 16.91 -5.58
N LEU A 110 19.73 15.70 -5.15
CA LEU A 110 19.92 15.26 -3.76
C LEU A 110 21.40 15.27 -3.36
N TYR A 111 22.30 14.84 -4.25
CA TYR A 111 23.73 14.88 -4.02
C TYR A 111 24.24 16.33 -3.87
N SER A 112 23.86 17.23 -4.80
CA SER A 112 24.29 18.63 -4.80
C SER A 112 23.84 19.38 -3.55
N LYS A 113 22.63 19.06 -3.05
CA LYS A 113 22.05 19.64 -1.83
C LYS A 113 22.53 18.97 -0.54
N ARG A 114 23.29 17.87 -0.61
CA ARG A 114 23.61 17.00 0.53
C ARG A 114 22.34 16.59 1.27
N HIS A 115 21.27 16.30 0.55
CA HIS A 115 19.95 16.01 1.10
C HIS A 115 19.93 14.66 1.80
N LYS A 116 19.17 14.52 2.91
CA LYS A 116 19.06 13.27 3.68
C LYS A 116 18.57 12.08 2.84
N TRP A 117 17.76 12.31 1.83
CA TRP A 117 17.24 11.27 0.94
C TRP A 117 18.26 10.70 -0.04
N PHE A 118 19.43 11.31 -0.20
CA PHE A 118 20.44 10.84 -1.18
C PHE A 118 20.81 9.36 -0.97
N ASN A 119 20.98 8.93 0.28
CA ASN A 119 21.28 7.54 0.63
C ASN A 119 20.02 6.69 0.94
N ASN A 120 18.85 7.30 0.90
CA ASN A 120 17.58 6.72 1.30
C ASN A 120 16.51 6.91 0.21
N LEU A 121 16.92 6.82 -1.06
CA LEU A 121 16.07 6.93 -2.24
C LEU A 121 15.87 5.57 -2.87
N GLN A 122 14.63 5.25 -3.22
CA GLN A 122 14.31 4.13 -4.10
C GLN A 122 13.34 4.53 -5.20
N PHE A 123 13.44 3.83 -6.32
CA PHE A 123 12.51 3.88 -7.43
C PHE A 123 11.66 2.60 -7.43
N SER A 124 10.36 2.73 -7.54
CA SER A 124 9.42 1.62 -7.66
C SER A 124 8.71 1.70 -9.00
N PHE A 125 8.40 0.55 -9.56
CA PHE A 125 7.68 0.42 -10.82
C PHE A 125 6.55 -0.57 -10.65
N SER A 126 5.32 -0.12 -10.87
CA SER A 126 4.18 -1.03 -11.05
C SER A 126 3.98 -1.23 -12.55
N THR A 127 4.37 -2.40 -13.06
CA THR A 127 4.40 -2.66 -14.50
C THR A 127 3.68 -3.94 -14.90
N ASN A 128 3.11 -3.95 -16.09
CA ASN A 128 2.61 -5.18 -16.72
C ASN A 128 3.73 -6.10 -17.22
N GLY A 129 4.98 -5.66 -17.14
CA GLY A 129 6.18 -6.44 -17.44
C GLY A 129 6.47 -6.68 -18.91
N THR A 130 5.57 -6.33 -19.82
CA THR A 130 5.72 -6.67 -21.26
C THR A 130 6.89 -5.98 -21.97
N LEU A 131 7.42 -4.90 -21.39
CA LEU A 131 8.49 -4.08 -21.97
C LEU A 131 9.81 -4.17 -21.21
N TYR A 132 9.89 -4.99 -20.16
CA TYR A 132 11.09 -5.10 -19.35
C TYR A 132 12.30 -5.65 -20.14
N ASP A 133 12.10 -6.63 -21.03
CA ASP A 133 13.14 -7.17 -21.92
C ASP A 133 13.39 -6.21 -23.09
N SER A 134 14.06 -5.10 -22.82
CA SER A 134 14.37 -4.05 -23.81
C SER A 134 15.73 -3.44 -23.56
N LYS A 135 16.32 -2.88 -24.63
CA LYS A 135 17.65 -2.25 -24.57
C LYS A 135 17.70 -1.04 -23.61
N ILE A 136 16.63 -0.25 -23.60
CA ILE A 136 16.54 0.92 -22.72
C ILE A 136 16.50 0.52 -21.25
N MET A 137 15.83 -0.58 -20.92
CA MET A 137 15.84 -1.14 -19.56
C MET A 137 17.23 -1.62 -19.15
N GLU A 138 17.95 -2.32 -20.00
CA GLU A 138 19.32 -2.71 -19.72
C GLU A 138 20.22 -1.51 -19.41
N ASP A 139 20.09 -0.45 -20.18
CA ASP A 139 20.90 0.75 -19.99
C ASP A 139 20.49 1.52 -18.72
N TYR A 140 19.20 1.56 -18.37
CA TYR A 140 18.71 2.08 -17.10
C TYR A 140 19.25 1.28 -15.91
N LEU A 141 19.19 -0.05 -15.95
CA LEU A 141 19.64 -0.92 -14.88
C LEU A 141 21.16 -0.84 -14.62
N LYS A 142 21.97 -0.53 -15.62
CA LYS A 142 23.41 -0.28 -15.42
C LYS A 142 23.66 0.90 -14.46
N LYS A 143 22.74 1.88 -14.40
CA LYS A 143 22.84 3.05 -13.54
C LYS A 143 22.09 2.89 -12.23
N HIS A 144 20.88 2.34 -12.26
CA HIS A 144 19.89 2.43 -11.20
C HIS A 144 19.46 1.10 -10.59
N ARG A 145 20.05 -0.05 -10.98
CA ARG A 145 19.64 -1.39 -10.52
C ARG A 145 19.41 -1.48 -9.01
N TYR A 146 20.34 -0.92 -8.23
CA TYR A 146 20.30 -1.03 -6.76
C TYR A 146 19.30 -0.08 -6.09
N HIS A 147 18.77 0.88 -6.83
CA HIS A 147 17.73 1.78 -6.38
C HIS A 147 16.34 1.44 -6.95
N ALA A 148 16.26 0.55 -7.92
CA ALA A 148 15.04 0.25 -8.65
C ALA A 148 14.46 -1.11 -8.27
N GLY A 149 13.17 -1.14 -7.92
CA GLY A 149 12.40 -2.35 -7.69
C GLY A 149 11.18 -2.41 -8.63
N PHE A 150 10.86 -3.61 -9.12
CA PHE A 150 9.78 -3.81 -10.08
C PHE A 150 8.73 -4.76 -9.52
N GLY A 151 7.50 -4.31 -9.44
CA GLY A 151 6.33 -5.14 -9.18
C GLY A 151 5.70 -5.60 -10.50
N PHE A 152 6.00 -6.81 -10.90
CA PHE A 152 5.42 -7.42 -12.11
C PHE A 152 3.98 -7.82 -11.88
N SER A 153 3.10 -7.43 -12.78
CA SER A 153 1.71 -7.88 -12.77
C SER A 153 1.62 -9.25 -13.46
N ILE A 154 1.67 -10.32 -12.67
CA ILE A 154 1.46 -11.70 -13.14
C ILE A 154 0.33 -12.30 -12.31
N ASP A 155 -0.80 -12.60 -12.95
CA ASP A 155 -2.02 -12.94 -12.21
C ASP A 155 -2.17 -14.43 -11.89
N GLY A 156 -1.27 -15.28 -12.36
CA GLY A 156 -1.30 -16.72 -12.11
C GLY A 156 -1.09 -17.54 -13.35
N THR A 157 -1.89 -18.59 -13.54
CA THR A 157 -1.81 -19.46 -14.75
C THR A 157 -2.04 -18.67 -16.02
N LYS A 158 -1.61 -19.23 -17.17
CA LYS A 158 -1.79 -18.58 -18.47
C LYS A 158 -3.26 -18.30 -18.75
N GLU A 159 -4.13 -19.27 -18.46
CA GLU A 159 -5.57 -19.17 -18.66
C GLU A 159 -6.14 -17.98 -17.88
N LYS A 160 -5.82 -17.89 -16.59
CA LYS A 160 -6.28 -16.78 -15.74
C LYS A 160 -5.70 -15.45 -16.20
N HIS A 161 -4.41 -15.39 -16.47
CA HIS A 161 -3.75 -14.15 -16.85
C HIS A 161 -4.32 -13.61 -18.18
N ASP A 162 -4.44 -14.46 -19.19
CA ASP A 162 -4.90 -14.07 -20.51
C ASP A 162 -6.41 -13.82 -20.59
N LEU A 163 -7.19 -14.26 -19.57
CA LEU A 163 -8.61 -13.92 -19.45
C LEU A 163 -8.81 -12.41 -19.21
N THR A 164 -7.94 -11.79 -18.43
CA THR A 164 -8.14 -10.42 -17.97
C THR A 164 -7.08 -9.43 -18.45
N ARG A 165 -5.82 -9.89 -18.70
CA ARG A 165 -4.73 -9.02 -19.15
C ARG A 165 -4.50 -9.17 -20.65
N ILE A 166 -5.38 -8.52 -21.40
CA ILE A 166 -5.40 -8.57 -22.85
C ILE A 166 -4.70 -7.35 -23.46
N THR A 167 -4.17 -7.54 -24.66
CA THR A 167 -3.67 -6.48 -25.52
C THR A 167 -4.85 -5.79 -26.23
N ARG A 168 -4.60 -4.64 -26.86
CA ARG A 168 -5.63 -3.89 -27.61
C ARG A 168 -6.26 -4.69 -28.76
N ASP A 169 -5.57 -5.69 -29.29
CA ASP A 169 -6.09 -6.61 -30.31
C ASP A 169 -6.74 -7.89 -29.72
N GLY A 170 -7.01 -7.86 -28.40
CA GLY A 170 -7.75 -8.92 -27.71
C GLY A 170 -6.95 -10.19 -27.43
N LYS A 171 -5.63 -10.19 -27.62
CA LYS A 171 -4.78 -11.36 -27.33
C LYS A 171 -4.29 -11.31 -25.88
N GLY A 172 -4.05 -12.49 -25.29
CA GLY A 172 -3.41 -12.62 -23.99
C GLY A 172 -1.98 -12.09 -24.00
N SER A 173 -1.52 -11.64 -22.83
CA SER A 173 -0.17 -11.07 -22.66
C SER A 173 0.81 -11.99 -21.94
N TYR A 174 0.35 -13.14 -21.42
CA TYR A 174 1.12 -14.03 -20.55
C TYR A 174 2.49 -14.41 -21.10
N ASP A 175 2.56 -14.93 -22.33
CA ASP A 175 3.81 -15.43 -22.91
C ASP A 175 4.88 -14.31 -23.00
N LYS A 176 4.44 -13.09 -23.32
CA LYS A 176 5.34 -11.93 -23.38
C LYS A 176 5.82 -11.52 -22.00
N VAL A 177 4.93 -11.51 -20.99
CA VAL A 177 5.26 -11.16 -19.61
C VAL A 177 6.22 -12.19 -19.02
N ILE A 178 5.99 -13.48 -19.23
CA ILE A 178 6.85 -14.55 -18.70
C ILE A 178 8.26 -14.51 -19.31
N LYS A 179 8.37 -14.18 -20.60
CA LYS A 179 9.68 -13.98 -21.21
C LYS A 179 10.46 -12.85 -20.49
N SER A 180 9.82 -11.73 -20.28
CA SER A 180 10.39 -10.58 -19.55
C SER A 180 10.68 -10.91 -18.07
N PHE A 181 9.82 -11.73 -17.44
CA PHE A 181 10.00 -12.17 -16.07
C PHE A 181 11.28 -13.00 -15.88
N TYR A 182 11.61 -13.91 -16.78
CA TYR A 182 12.86 -14.66 -16.68
C TYR A 182 14.09 -13.74 -16.81
N LYS A 183 14.02 -12.68 -17.61
CA LYS A 183 15.05 -11.65 -17.65
C LYS A 183 15.15 -10.92 -16.32
N TYR A 184 14.01 -10.48 -15.76
CA TYR A 184 13.93 -9.84 -14.45
C TYR A 184 14.52 -10.71 -13.34
N LYS A 185 14.21 -12.01 -13.34
CA LYS A 185 14.74 -12.97 -12.38
C LYS A 185 16.27 -13.10 -12.48
N GLN A 186 16.84 -13.04 -13.68
CA GLN A 186 18.29 -13.02 -13.87
C GLN A 186 18.93 -11.72 -13.33
N ASP A 187 18.26 -10.58 -13.49
CA ASP A 187 18.76 -9.28 -13.05
C ASP A 187 18.73 -9.11 -11.52
N TYR A 188 17.74 -9.68 -10.84
CA TYR A 188 17.48 -9.49 -9.40
C TYR A 188 17.55 -10.76 -8.56
N GLU A 189 17.87 -11.90 -9.15
CA GLU A 189 17.99 -13.19 -8.44
C GLU A 189 16.70 -13.55 -7.66
N ASP A 190 16.78 -13.63 -6.33
CA ASP A 190 15.65 -13.98 -5.46
C ASP A 190 14.86 -12.76 -4.95
N GLU A 191 15.28 -11.54 -5.28
CA GLU A 191 14.59 -10.30 -4.88
C GLU A 191 13.56 -9.86 -5.94
N ILE A 192 12.63 -10.74 -6.26
CA ILE A 192 11.59 -10.53 -7.26
C ILE A 192 10.22 -10.32 -6.60
N PHE A 193 9.47 -9.35 -7.12
CA PHE A 193 8.13 -9.02 -6.64
C PHE A 193 7.11 -9.16 -7.77
N GLN A 194 5.96 -9.68 -7.41
CA GLN A 194 4.82 -9.77 -8.31
C GLN A 194 3.55 -9.27 -7.61
N LYS A 195 2.54 -8.95 -8.37
CA LYS A 195 1.21 -8.63 -7.90
C LYS A 195 0.19 -9.32 -8.78
N SER A 196 -0.73 -10.07 -8.15
CA SER A 196 -1.87 -10.67 -8.81
C SER A 196 -3.17 -10.00 -8.35
N THR A 197 -4.15 -9.98 -9.24
CA THR A 197 -5.46 -9.39 -8.95
C THR A 197 -6.55 -10.36 -9.42
N PHE A 198 -7.56 -10.56 -8.58
CA PHE A 198 -8.72 -11.41 -8.86
C PHE A 198 -10.01 -10.60 -8.83
N SER A 199 -10.90 -10.94 -9.75
CA SER A 199 -12.25 -10.41 -9.87
C SER A 199 -13.28 -11.56 -9.81
N SER A 200 -14.57 -11.24 -9.85
CA SER A 200 -15.65 -12.25 -9.85
C SER A 200 -15.47 -13.32 -10.92
N GLU A 201 -15.04 -12.91 -12.12
CA GLU A 201 -14.96 -13.81 -13.29
C GLU A 201 -13.85 -14.86 -13.19
N ASP A 202 -12.85 -14.63 -12.36
CA ASP A 202 -11.63 -15.43 -12.33
C ASP A 202 -11.30 -16.07 -10.96
N LEU A 203 -12.21 -15.95 -9.98
CA LEU A 203 -12.03 -16.54 -8.65
C LEU A 203 -11.78 -18.04 -8.66
N VAL A 204 -12.37 -18.77 -9.61
CA VAL A 204 -12.22 -20.23 -9.72
C VAL A 204 -10.77 -20.66 -10.04
N TYR A 205 -9.96 -19.75 -10.54
CA TYR A 205 -8.54 -20.00 -10.86
C TYR A 205 -7.59 -19.64 -9.70
N LEU A 206 -8.10 -19.16 -8.55
CA LEU A 206 -7.27 -18.56 -7.51
C LEU A 206 -6.23 -19.53 -6.95
N LYS A 207 -6.63 -20.72 -6.52
CA LYS A 207 -5.71 -21.73 -5.97
C LYS A 207 -4.60 -22.07 -6.93
N ASP A 208 -4.97 -22.47 -8.16
CA ASP A 208 -4.01 -22.93 -9.16
C ASP A 208 -3.08 -21.78 -9.60
N SER A 209 -3.59 -20.56 -9.64
CA SER A 209 -2.80 -19.36 -9.93
C SER A 209 -1.77 -19.06 -8.85
N ILE A 210 -2.12 -19.16 -7.58
CA ILE A 210 -1.16 -18.96 -6.48
C ILE A 210 -0.08 -20.05 -6.51
N ILE A 211 -0.47 -21.32 -6.72
CA ILE A 211 0.47 -22.43 -6.86
C ILE A 211 1.43 -22.18 -8.03
N HIS A 212 0.91 -21.77 -9.17
CA HIS A 212 1.72 -21.43 -10.33
C HIS A 212 2.74 -20.31 -10.06
N LEU A 213 2.34 -19.27 -9.35
CA LEU A 213 3.25 -18.19 -8.95
C LEU A 213 4.38 -18.70 -8.04
N TRP A 214 4.07 -19.60 -7.10
CA TRP A 214 5.11 -20.25 -6.29
C TRP A 214 6.06 -21.10 -7.15
N ASP A 215 5.55 -21.81 -8.16
CA ASP A 215 6.34 -22.62 -9.08
C ASP A 215 7.26 -21.78 -9.98
N LEU A 216 6.88 -20.53 -10.28
CA LEU A 216 7.74 -19.54 -10.93
C LEU A 216 8.90 -19.07 -10.03
N GLY A 217 8.80 -19.30 -8.73
CA GLY A 217 9.84 -18.99 -7.74
C GLY A 217 9.53 -17.85 -6.79
N PHE A 218 8.32 -17.28 -6.82
CA PHE A 218 7.89 -16.31 -5.83
C PHE A 218 7.60 -17.01 -4.50
N LYS A 219 8.36 -16.73 -3.46
CA LYS A 219 8.11 -17.30 -2.11
C LYS A 219 6.92 -16.63 -1.43
N ASN A 220 6.77 -15.34 -1.65
CA ASN A 220 5.69 -14.53 -1.10
C ASN A 220 4.83 -14.03 -2.25
N VAL A 221 3.56 -14.41 -2.27
CA VAL A 221 2.63 -13.99 -3.32
C VAL A 221 1.76 -12.85 -2.81
N GLU A 222 1.99 -11.66 -3.38
CA GLU A 222 1.12 -10.51 -3.19
C GLU A 222 -0.09 -10.63 -4.09
N SER A 223 -1.27 -10.69 -3.49
CA SER A 223 -2.52 -10.90 -4.20
C SER A 223 -3.63 -10.04 -3.64
N ASN A 224 -4.42 -9.44 -4.52
CA ASN A 224 -5.54 -8.59 -4.17
C ASN A 224 -6.83 -9.07 -4.84
N LEU A 225 -7.93 -8.71 -4.23
CA LEU A 225 -9.24 -8.68 -4.88
C LEU A 225 -9.47 -7.30 -5.50
N VAL A 226 -10.18 -7.26 -6.63
CA VAL A 226 -10.71 -6.02 -7.20
C VAL A 226 -11.56 -5.31 -6.15
N TYR A 227 -11.37 -4.01 -5.99
CA TYR A 227 -12.06 -3.25 -4.95
C TYR A 227 -13.37 -2.62 -5.44
N GLU A 228 -13.57 -2.58 -6.74
CA GLU A 228 -14.77 -2.10 -7.43
C GLU A 228 -15.95 -3.07 -7.22
N ASP A 229 -17.17 -2.58 -7.41
CA ASP A 229 -18.42 -3.36 -7.23
C ASP A 229 -18.66 -4.33 -8.40
N VAL A 230 -17.93 -5.45 -8.37
CA VAL A 230 -18.01 -6.52 -9.41
C VAL A 230 -18.46 -7.86 -8.83
N TRP A 231 -18.72 -7.93 -7.53
CA TRP A 231 -18.92 -9.18 -6.79
C TRP A 231 -20.37 -9.66 -6.84
N LYS A 232 -20.55 -10.96 -7.06
CA LYS A 232 -21.85 -11.66 -7.07
C LYS A 232 -22.11 -12.33 -5.74
N GLU A 233 -23.35 -12.74 -5.50
CA GLU A 233 -23.79 -13.38 -4.26
C GLU A 233 -23.01 -14.66 -3.93
N GLU A 234 -22.64 -15.44 -4.94
CA GLU A 234 -21.90 -16.70 -4.79
C GLU A 234 -20.38 -16.51 -4.58
N ASP A 235 -19.79 -15.38 -4.95
CA ASP A 235 -18.34 -15.16 -4.95
C ASP A 235 -17.68 -15.34 -3.58
N PRO A 236 -18.26 -14.88 -2.46
CA PRO A 236 -17.67 -15.11 -1.14
C PRO A 236 -17.49 -16.59 -0.82
N SER A 237 -18.43 -17.45 -1.24
CA SER A 237 -18.36 -18.91 -1.05
C SER A 237 -17.29 -19.55 -1.94
N ILE A 238 -17.19 -19.14 -3.20
CA ILE A 238 -16.15 -19.59 -4.13
C ILE A 238 -14.78 -19.19 -3.58
N PHE A 239 -14.60 -17.95 -3.19
CA PHE A 239 -13.36 -17.43 -2.65
C PHE A 239 -12.91 -18.17 -1.39
N GLU A 240 -13.82 -18.38 -0.43
CA GLU A 240 -13.52 -19.12 0.79
C GLU A 240 -13.08 -20.56 0.49
N ASN A 241 -13.77 -21.24 -0.44
CA ASN A 241 -13.43 -22.61 -0.83
C ASN A 241 -12.08 -22.69 -1.52
N GLN A 242 -11.81 -21.81 -2.47
CA GLN A 242 -10.50 -21.73 -3.14
C GLN A 242 -9.35 -21.52 -2.15
N LEU A 243 -9.54 -20.66 -1.14
CA LEU A 243 -8.55 -20.45 -0.09
C LEU A 243 -8.39 -21.66 0.84
N LYS A 244 -9.47 -22.36 1.19
CA LYS A 244 -9.38 -23.58 2.02
C LYS A 244 -8.65 -24.70 1.28
N GLU A 245 -8.96 -24.93 0.01
CA GLU A 245 -8.25 -25.89 -0.83
C GLU A 245 -6.76 -25.51 -1.00
N LEU A 246 -6.45 -24.20 -1.13
CA LEU A 246 -5.08 -23.71 -1.14
C LEU A 246 -4.36 -24.00 0.18
N ALA A 247 -5.03 -23.77 1.32
CA ALA A 247 -4.49 -24.10 2.63
C ALA A 247 -4.19 -25.58 2.76
N ASP A 248 -5.12 -26.47 2.32
CA ASP A 248 -4.92 -27.92 2.34
C ASP A 248 -3.71 -28.33 1.52
N TYR A 249 -3.59 -27.80 0.29
CA TYR A 249 -2.43 -28.02 -0.54
C TYR A 249 -1.10 -27.56 0.12
N MET A 250 -1.10 -26.41 0.81
CA MET A 250 0.09 -25.91 1.51
C MET A 250 0.56 -26.88 2.59
N PHE A 251 -0.33 -27.48 3.35
CA PHE A 251 0.02 -28.46 4.38
C PHE A 251 0.44 -29.80 3.79
N GLU A 252 -0.26 -30.31 2.80
CA GLU A 252 0.06 -31.58 2.12
C GLU A 252 1.41 -31.54 1.39
N SER A 253 1.76 -30.40 0.78
CA SER A 253 3.03 -30.20 0.07
C SER A 253 4.18 -29.72 0.96
N GLY A 254 3.92 -29.36 2.22
CA GLY A 254 4.91 -28.74 3.12
C GLY A 254 5.21 -27.27 2.80
N ARG A 255 4.52 -26.65 1.86
CA ARG A 255 4.76 -25.24 1.45
C ARG A 255 4.43 -24.22 2.54
N TYR A 256 3.60 -24.57 3.51
CA TYR A 256 3.31 -23.69 4.65
C TYR A 256 4.56 -23.28 5.46
N LEU A 257 5.68 -23.99 5.30
CA LEU A 257 6.96 -23.67 5.96
C LEU A 257 7.78 -22.63 5.20
N THR A 258 7.59 -22.49 3.90
CA THR A 258 8.52 -21.78 3.02
C THR A 258 7.86 -20.75 2.10
N HIS A 259 6.57 -20.84 1.91
CA HIS A 259 5.80 -19.97 1.03
C HIS A 259 4.67 -19.26 1.79
N SER A 260 4.29 -18.10 1.31
CA SER A 260 3.18 -17.33 1.87
C SER A 260 2.33 -16.71 0.77
N VAL A 261 1.12 -16.31 1.15
CA VAL A 261 0.21 -15.52 0.32
C VAL A 261 -0.51 -14.49 1.21
N ALA A 262 -0.79 -13.33 0.66
CA ALA A 262 -1.39 -12.20 1.39
C ALA A 262 -2.71 -12.56 2.10
N TYR A 263 -3.46 -13.54 1.60
CA TYR A 263 -4.72 -13.98 2.21
C TYR A 263 -4.56 -14.70 3.55
N PHE A 264 -3.36 -15.26 3.85
CA PHE A 264 -3.07 -15.97 5.10
C PHE A 264 -2.17 -15.18 6.05
N GLU A 265 -2.15 -13.85 5.91
CA GLU A 265 -1.45 -12.99 6.86
C GLU A 265 -1.88 -13.26 8.30
N LYS A 266 -0.92 -13.26 9.22
CA LYS A 266 -1.14 -13.53 10.65
C LYS A 266 -2.18 -12.62 11.29
N ARG A 267 -2.24 -11.36 10.87
CA ARG A 267 -3.13 -10.35 11.45
C ARG A 267 -4.56 -10.34 10.89
N ARG A 268 -4.81 -11.09 9.83
CA ARG A 268 -6.14 -11.14 9.21
C ARG A 268 -7.20 -11.65 10.19
N GLY A 269 -8.27 -10.89 10.42
CA GLY A 269 -9.34 -11.20 11.36
C GLY A 269 -8.98 -10.94 12.83
N LEU A 270 -7.86 -10.24 13.11
CA LEU A 270 -7.52 -9.72 14.43
C LEU A 270 -7.76 -8.21 14.48
N PRO A 271 -8.13 -7.67 15.64
CA PRO A 271 -8.33 -6.23 15.79
C PRO A 271 -7.10 -5.43 15.38
N LEU A 272 -7.32 -4.32 14.68
CA LEU A 272 -6.26 -3.35 14.38
C LEU A 272 -5.67 -2.81 15.69
N ALA A 273 -4.38 -2.52 15.67
CA ALA A 273 -3.75 -1.84 16.79
C ALA A 273 -4.42 -0.46 17.02
N SER A 274 -4.49 -0.02 18.27
CA SER A 274 -5.18 1.22 18.66
C SER A 274 -4.68 2.45 17.88
N ASN A 275 -3.40 2.53 17.58
CA ASN A 275 -2.84 3.60 16.75
C ASN A 275 -3.35 3.53 15.30
N SER A 276 -3.66 2.36 14.77
CA SER A 276 -4.21 2.19 13.42
C SER A 276 -5.71 2.52 13.34
N LEU A 277 -6.42 2.47 14.46
CA LEU A 277 -7.83 2.88 14.54
C LEU A 277 -8.00 4.41 14.49
N ASN A 278 -6.97 5.15 14.94
CA ASN A 278 -7.02 6.60 15.12
C ASN A 278 -6.31 7.37 14.00
N GLN A 279 -5.99 6.73 12.88
CA GLN A 279 -5.36 7.38 11.74
C GLN A 279 -5.83 6.76 10.43
N ASN A 280 -5.65 7.48 9.33
CA ASN A 280 -5.84 6.93 8.00
C ASN A 280 -4.86 5.77 7.75
N ARG A 281 -5.40 4.56 7.61
CA ARG A 281 -4.61 3.31 7.57
C ARG A 281 -3.59 3.27 6.43
N CYS A 282 -3.97 3.75 5.24
CA CYS A 282 -3.12 3.63 4.04
C CYS A 282 -2.09 4.75 3.89
N GLY A 283 -2.21 5.82 4.67
CA GLY A 283 -1.30 6.96 4.60
C GLY A 283 -1.55 7.93 3.45
N ALA A 284 -2.67 7.80 2.71
CA ALA A 284 -3.02 8.75 1.66
C ALA A 284 -3.04 10.18 2.20
N GLY A 285 -2.31 11.08 1.55
CA GLY A 285 -2.18 12.48 1.91
C GLY A 285 -1.10 12.83 2.95
N TYR A 286 -0.55 11.85 3.69
CA TYR A 286 0.55 12.12 4.63
C TYR A 286 1.78 11.22 4.47
N LYS A 287 1.63 9.98 4.01
CA LYS A 287 2.73 9.08 3.63
C LYS A 287 2.79 8.86 2.12
N SER A 288 1.77 9.31 1.41
CA SER A 288 1.65 9.15 -0.04
C SER A 288 1.09 10.41 -0.66
N LEU A 289 1.72 10.85 -1.74
CA LEU A 289 1.23 11.88 -2.65
C LEU A 289 1.36 11.35 -4.08
N ALA A 290 0.42 11.71 -4.94
CA ALA A 290 0.48 11.35 -6.35
C ALA A 290 0.45 12.61 -7.21
N PHE A 291 1.14 12.56 -8.34
CA PHE A 291 1.24 13.65 -9.32
C PHE A 291 0.79 13.14 -10.69
N ASP A 292 -0.10 13.87 -11.34
CA ASP A 292 -0.49 13.59 -12.71
C ASP A 292 0.52 14.15 -13.73
N THR A 293 0.22 13.96 -15.00
CA THR A 293 1.07 14.43 -16.12
C THR A 293 1.19 15.96 -16.20
N ASP A 294 0.28 16.70 -15.60
CA ASP A 294 0.22 18.16 -15.60
C ASP A 294 0.83 18.77 -14.31
N GLY A 295 1.17 17.94 -13.31
CA GLY A 295 1.75 18.36 -12.04
C GLY A 295 0.71 18.74 -10.98
N ASN A 296 -0.54 18.34 -11.14
CA ASN A 296 -1.52 18.41 -10.07
C ASN A 296 -1.19 17.39 -8.99
N ILE A 297 -1.50 17.73 -7.73
CA ILE A 297 -1.20 16.91 -6.55
C ILE A 297 -2.48 16.25 -6.05
N TYR A 298 -2.39 14.94 -5.79
CA TYR A 298 -3.45 14.11 -5.27
C TYR A 298 -2.99 13.36 -4.02
N PRO A 299 -3.90 12.97 -3.11
CA PRO A 299 -3.55 12.23 -1.88
C PRO A 299 -2.92 10.86 -2.15
N CYS A 300 -3.36 10.17 -3.19
CA CYS A 300 -2.80 8.92 -3.72
C CYS A 300 -3.26 8.70 -5.16
N ILE A 301 -2.73 7.66 -5.81
CA ILE A 301 -3.04 7.30 -7.19
C ILE A 301 -4.54 7.13 -7.47
N ARG A 302 -5.28 6.53 -6.55
CA ARG A 302 -6.71 6.27 -6.71
C ARG A 302 -7.57 7.53 -6.80
N PHE A 303 -7.03 8.70 -6.46
CA PHE A 303 -7.69 9.99 -6.60
C PHE A 303 -7.37 10.71 -7.92
N LEU A 304 -6.47 10.18 -8.75
CA LEU A 304 -6.22 10.73 -10.08
C LEU A 304 -7.50 10.72 -10.92
N GLU A 305 -7.65 11.72 -11.79
CA GLU A 305 -8.84 11.85 -12.64
C GLU A 305 -9.02 10.63 -13.55
N MET A 306 -7.93 10.08 -14.07
CA MET A 306 -7.94 8.85 -14.87
C MET A 306 -8.42 7.59 -14.12
N CYS A 307 -8.52 7.64 -12.80
CA CYS A 307 -9.01 6.55 -11.96
C CYS A 307 -10.48 6.74 -11.54
N SER A 308 -11.11 7.81 -11.99
CA SER A 308 -12.49 8.17 -11.64
C SER A 308 -13.36 8.12 -12.89
N ASP A 309 -14.46 7.38 -12.83
CA ASP A 309 -15.40 7.24 -13.97
C ASP A 309 -16.30 8.48 -14.08
N ASP A 310 -17.10 8.72 -13.06
CA ASP A 310 -18.12 9.80 -13.07
C ASP A 310 -17.75 11.02 -12.23
N LYS A 311 -16.60 11.04 -11.57
CA LYS A 311 -16.20 12.09 -10.63
C LYS A 311 -14.87 12.70 -11.00
N LYS A 312 -14.74 13.98 -10.69
CA LYS A 312 -13.44 14.66 -10.79
C LYS A 312 -12.45 14.05 -9.77
N GLY A 313 -11.21 13.95 -10.16
CA GLY A 313 -10.12 13.62 -9.25
C GLY A 313 -10.07 14.59 -8.07
N MET A 314 -9.63 14.11 -6.91
CA MET A 314 -9.50 14.96 -5.72
C MET A 314 -8.15 15.67 -5.72
N ILE A 315 -8.06 16.81 -6.38
CA ILE A 315 -6.86 17.65 -6.41
C ILE A 315 -6.68 18.33 -5.04
N VAL A 316 -5.50 18.16 -4.44
CA VAL A 316 -5.12 18.78 -3.17
C VAL A 316 -3.96 19.77 -3.34
N GLY A 317 -3.70 20.20 -4.55
CA GLY A 317 -2.66 21.19 -4.87
C GLY A 317 -2.12 21.05 -6.27
N SER A 318 -1.07 21.82 -6.55
CA SER A 318 -0.27 21.69 -7.78
C SER A 318 1.17 22.16 -7.53
N ILE A 319 2.08 21.79 -8.43
CA ILE A 319 3.48 22.22 -8.38
C ILE A 319 3.67 23.74 -8.41
N ASP A 320 2.69 24.47 -8.95
CA ASP A 320 2.76 25.95 -9.05
C ASP A 320 2.13 26.63 -7.83
N LYS A 321 1.14 26.01 -7.16
CA LYS A 321 0.39 26.58 -6.03
C LYS A 321 0.76 25.99 -4.68
N GLY A 322 1.49 24.87 -4.66
CA GLY A 322 1.76 24.11 -3.45
C GLY A 322 0.57 23.22 -3.03
N VAL A 323 0.67 22.65 -1.83
CA VAL A 323 -0.33 21.74 -1.24
C VAL A 323 -1.41 22.54 -0.53
N ASP A 324 -2.67 22.18 -0.74
CA ASP A 324 -3.79 22.62 0.10
C ASP A 324 -3.86 21.74 1.37
N TYR A 325 -3.24 22.24 2.42
CA TYR A 325 -3.19 21.53 3.72
C TYR A 325 -4.57 21.36 4.37
N ASN A 326 -5.56 22.19 4.03
CA ASN A 326 -6.90 22.05 4.59
C ASN A 326 -7.62 20.84 3.94
N ALA A 327 -7.47 20.66 2.62
CA ALA A 327 -7.95 19.47 1.92
C ALA A 327 -7.28 18.19 2.44
N LEU A 328 -5.96 18.21 2.63
CA LEU A 328 -5.22 17.08 3.21
C LEU A 328 -5.62 16.77 4.64
N ARG A 329 -5.88 17.78 5.47
CA ARG A 329 -6.28 17.58 6.87
C ARG A 329 -7.58 16.80 6.98
N ALA A 330 -8.58 17.10 6.17
CA ALA A 330 -9.84 16.38 6.13
C ALA A 330 -9.62 14.89 5.83
N LEU A 331 -8.74 14.58 4.90
CA LEU A 331 -8.42 13.21 4.49
C LEU A 331 -7.56 12.47 5.52
N CYS A 332 -6.52 13.12 6.04
CA CYS A 332 -5.67 12.54 7.09
C CYS A 332 -6.45 12.29 8.39
N GLY A 333 -7.50 13.06 8.63
CA GLY A 333 -8.41 12.91 9.77
C GLY A 333 -9.39 11.75 9.66
N THR A 334 -9.45 11.02 8.53
CA THR A 334 -10.28 9.82 8.43
C THR A 334 -9.71 8.71 9.32
N THR A 335 -10.54 8.20 10.22
CA THR A 335 -10.19 7.12 11.14
C THR A 335 -11.16 5.96 10.95
N TRP A 336 -10.83 4.78 11.51
CA TRP A 336 -11.77 3.67 11.50
C TRP A 336 -13.13 4.08 12.07
N THR A 337 -13.14 4.78 13.19
CA THR A 337 -14.37 5.26 13.84
C THR A 337 -15.14 6.26 12.99
N SER A 338 -14.44 7.18 12.30
CA SER A 338 -15.11 8.21 11.50
C SER A 338 -15.73 7.69 10.19
N VAL A 339 -15.26 6.55 9.69
CA VAL A 339 -15.78 5.93 8.45
C VAL A 339 -16.71 4.75 8.72
N SER A 340 -16.86 4.32 9.99
CA SER A 340 -17.66 3.16 10.38
C SER A 340 -19.03 3.60 10.88
N ASP A 341 -20.07 3.01 10.34
CA ASP A 341 -21.45 3.17 10.82
C ASP A 341 -21.82 2.11 11.87
N GLU A 342 -23.09 2.07 12.25
CA GLU A 342 -23.61 1.12 13.26
C GLU A 342 -23.42 -0.35 12.84
N GLU A 343 -23.59 -0.67 11.57
CA GLU A 343 -23.37 -2.03 11.04
C GLU A 343 -21.90 -2.43 11.16
N CYS A 344 -20.98 -1.52 10.80
CA CYS A 344 -19.53 -1.73 10.94
C CYS A 344 -19.12 -1.90 12.41
N ASN A 345 -19.68 -1.10 13.31
CA ASN A 345 -19.39 -1.16 14.74
C ASN A 345 -19.86 -2.49 15.38
N ASN A 346 -20.95 -3.05 14.88
CA ASN A 346 -21.49 -4.33 15.34
C ASN A 346 -20.93 -5.56 14.58
N CYS A 347 -20.10 -5.35 13.55
CA CYS A 347 -19.53 -6.41 12.77
C CYS A 347 -18.43 -7.17 13.53
N ASN A 348 -18.51 -8.49 13.58
CA ASN A 348 -17.56 -9.35 14.30
C ASN A 348 -16.14 -9.37 13.71
N VAL A 349 -15.94 -8.82 12.50
CA VAL A 349 -14.65 -8.62 11.84
C VAL A 349 -14.38 -7.14 11.57
N GLY A 350 -15.23 -6.24 12.06
CA GLY A 350 -15.19 -4.82 11.74
C GLY A 350 -13.84 -4.17 12.07
N THR A 351 -13.28 -4.49 13.23
CA THR A 351 -12.02 -3.91 13.70
C THR A 351 -10.77 -4.35 12.94
N ASP A 352 -10.84 -5.43 12.17
CA ASP A 352 -9.79 -5.84 11.23
C ASP A 352 -9.97 -5.23 9.83
N CYS A 353 -11.21 -4.86 9.50
CA CYS A 353 -11.59 -4.48 8.16
C CYS A 353 -10.94 -3.17 7.72
N GLY A 354 -10.10 -3.23 6.70
CA GLY A 354 -9.54 -2.06 6.04
C GLY A 354 -10.60 -1.27 5.25
N TRP A 355 -10.27 -0.03 4.91
CA TRP A 355 -11.11 0.80 4.03
C TRP A 355 -10.22 1.56 3.04
N CYS A 356 -10.82 2.00 1.94
CA CYS A 356 -10.19 2.86 0.96
C CYS A 356 -10.94 4.19 0.88
N VAL A 357 -10.30 5.26 1.31
CA VAL A 357 -10.92 6.61 1.28
C VAL A 357 -11.20 7.09 -0.15
N ALA A 358 -10.37 6.68 -1.11
CA ALA A 358 -10.58 7.01 -2.51
C ALA A 358 -11.81 6.29 -3.06
N GLN A 359 -12.00 5.00 -2.74
CA GLN A 359 -13.17 4.26 -3.16
C GLN A 359 -14.44 4.79 -2.50
N ASN A 360 -14.38 5.13 -1.21
CA ASN A 360 -15.49 5.82 -0.53
C ASN A 360 -15.89 7.09 -1.29
N TYR A 361 -14.91 7.90 -1.68
CA TYR A 361 -15.15 9.11 -2.45
C TYR A 361 -15.71 8.83 -3.85
N GLN A 362 -15.16 7.86 -4.57
CA GLN A 362 -15.58 7.51 -5.92
C GLN A 362 -17.02 6.99 -5.96
N GLU A 363 -17.40 6.12 -5.03
CA GLU A 363 -18.75 5.55 -5.02
C GLU A 363 -19.80 6.45 -4.35
N ASN A 364 -19.44 7.00 -3.18
CA ASN A 364 -20.42 7.70 -2.34
C ASN A 364 -20.28 9.22 -2.37
N GLY A 365 -19.29 9.78 -3.07
CA GLY A 365 -18.98 11.21 -3.06
C GLY A 365 -18.47 11.74 -1.72
N SER A 366 -18.13 10.87 -0.78
CA SER A 366 -17.71 11.20 0.58
C SER A 366 -16.52 10.36 1.01
N LEU A 367 -15.55 10.96 1.69
CA LEU A 367 -14.43 10.23 2.31
C LEU A 367 -14.89 9.33 3.46
N TYR A 368 -16.02 9.65 4.08
CA TYR A 368 -16.50 9.06 5.33
C TYR A 368 -17.54 7.95 5.14
N ASN A 369 -18.21 7.89 4.00
CA ASN A 369 -19.22 6.87 3.73
C ASN A 369 -18.53 5.62 3.19
N ARG A 370 -18.41 4.60 4.05
CA ARG A 370 -17.70 3.37 3.74
C ARG A 370 -18.40 2.54 2.67
N VAL A 371 -17.62 2.09 1.69
CA VAL A 371 -18.05 1.13 0.68
C VAL A 371 -18.25 -0.24 1.33
N LYS A 372 -19.34 -0.94 0.99
CA LYS A 372 -19.75 -2.19 1.65
C LYS A 372 -19.83 -3.41 0.74
N HIS A 373 -19.85 -3.27 -0.58
CA HIS A 373 -19.95 -4.40 -1.50
C HIS A 373 -18.81 -5.44 -1.34
N ILE A 374 -17.65 -5.02 -0.81
CA ILE A 374 -16.50 -5.91 -0.54
C ILE A 374 -16.62 -6.64 0.82
N CYS A 375 -17.63 -6.36 1.67
CA CYS A 375 -17.71 -6.87 3.03
C CYS A 375 -17.74 -8.38 3.11
N GLU A 376 -18.56 -9.04 2.29
CA GLU A 376 -18.69 -10.50 2.32
C GLU A 376 -17.43 -11.21 1.86
N MET A 377 -16.69 -10.62 0.88
CA MET A 377 -15.37 -11.10 0.47
C MET A 377 -14.35 -11.01 1.62
N HIS A 378 -14.34 -9.90 2.37
CA HIS A 378 -13.49 -9.77 3.54
C HIS A 378 -13.83 -10.80 4.63
N LYS A 379 -15.13 -11.00 4.93
CA LYS A 379 -15.59 -12.01 5.89
C LYS A 379 -15.19 -13.42 5.46
N ALA A 380 -15.31 -13.76 4.17
CA ALA A 380 -14.88 -15.03 3.60
C ALA A 380 -13.36 -15.24 3.78
N ASN A 381 -12.55 -14.21 3.48
CA ASN A 381 -11.11 -14.27 3.72
C ASN A 381 -10.77 -14.52 5.20
N VAL A 382 -11.44 -13.86 6.12
CA VAL A 382 -11.23 -14.07 7.57
C VAL A 382 -11.58 -15.51 7.98
N ARG A 383 -12.65 -16.11 7.43
CA ARG A 383 -13.02 -17.51 7.72
C ARG A 383 -11.96 -18.48 7.19
N ALA A 384 -11.50 -18.31 5.96
CA ALA A 384 -10.44 -19.13 5.37
C ALA A 384 -9.10 -18.96 6.10
N ASN A 385 -8.76 -17.75 6.51
CA ASN A 385 -7.56 -17.47 7.29
C ASN A 385 -7.59 -18.14 8.67
N LYS A 386 -8.75 -18.15 9.35
CA LYS A 386 -8.94 -18.90 10.60
C LYS A 386 -8.77 -20.41 10.38
N TYR A 387 -9.28 -20.95 9.27
CA TYR A 387 -9.10 -22.35 8.88
C TYR A 387 -7.61 -22.69 8.73
N PHE A 388 -6.84 -21.90 7.97
CA PHE A 388 -5.41 -22.08 7.77
C PHE A 388 -4.63 -22.11 9.10
N TRP A 389 -4.83 -21.10 9.96
CA TRP A 389 -4.08 -21.01 11.23
C TRP A 389 -4.47 -22.07 12.25
N LYS A 390 -5.73 -22.51 12.26
CA LYS A 390 -6.15 -23.65 13.07
C LYS A 390 -5.45 -24.94 12.63
N ARG A 391 -5.34 -25.16 11.32
CA ARG A 391 -4.62 -26.32 10.77
C ARG A 391 -3.12 -26.23 11.07
N TYR A 392 -2.53 -25.06 10.98
CA TYR A 392 -1.13 -24.83 11.37
C TYR A 392 -0.87 -25.27 12.83
N GLU A 393 -1.73 -24.94 13.75
CA GLU A 393 -1.61 -25.33 15.16
C GLU A 393 -1.70 -26.84 15.34
N LEU A 394 -2.61 -27.50 14.61
CA LEU A 394 -2.76 -28.97 14.66
C LEU A 394 -1.53 -29.69 14.09
N GLU A 395 -1.00 -29.24 12.97
CA GLU A 395 0.16 -29.85 12.30
C GLU A 395 1.46 -29.63 13.05
N THR A 396 1.67 -28.44 13.60
CA THR A 396 2.96 -28.08 14.22
C THR A 396 3.00 -28.30 15.73
N GLY A 397 1.85 -28.48 16.39
CA GLY A 397 1.73 -28.49 17.85
C GLY A 397 2.10 -27.15 18.50
N LYS A 398 2.32 -26.08 17.69
CA LYS A 398 2.67 -24.76 18.17
C LYS A 398 1.45 -23.87 18.13
N THR A 399 1.19 -23.22 19.25
CA THR A 399 0.25 -22.10 19.26
C THR A 399 0.81 -21.03 18.30
N SER A 400 0.04 -20.62 17.31
CA SER A 400 0.49 -19.55 16.42
C SER A 400 0.69 -18.27 17.23
N ASP A 401 1.67 -17.45 16.87
CA ASP A 401 1.86 -16.12 17.47
C ASP A 401 0.56 -15.29 17.39
N ARG A 402 -0.30 -15.63 16.42
CA ARG A 402 -1.64 -15.09 16.26
C ARG A 402 -2.55 -15.38 17.46
N VAL A 403 -2.50 -16.58 18.03
CA VAL A 403 -3.30 -16.96 19.20
C VAL A 403 -2.76 -16.30 20.45
N ILE A 404 -1.44 -16.17 20.56
CA ILE A 404 -0.80 -15.44 21.65
C ILE A 404 -1.20 -13.96 21.59
N GLU A 405 -1.15 -13.33 20.42
CA GLU A 405 -1.66 -11.95 20.25
C GLU A 405 -3.15 -11.85 20.62
N LYS A 406 -3.96 -12.82 20.22
CA LYS A 406 -5.39 -12.85 20.53
C LYS A 406 -5.67 -13.10 22.03
N VAL A 407 -4.89 -13.96 22.67
CA VAL A 407 -4.96 -14.19 24.12
C VAL A 407 -4.51 -12.96 24.89
N LEU A 408 -3.46 -12.28 24.41
CA LEU A 408 -3.04 -11.00 24.96
C LEU A 408 -4.12 -9.92 24.78
N PHE A 409 -4.76 -9.85 23.61
CA PHE A 409 -5.88 -8.92 23.39
C PHE A 409 -7.15 -9.31 24.13
N SER A 410 -7.45 -10.59 24.32
CA SER A 410 -8.61 -11.03 25.11
C SER A 410 -8.39 -10.90 26.62
N LYS A 411 -7.17 -10.88 27.08
CA LYS A 411 -6.80 -10.53 28.46
C LYS A 411 -6.76 -9.01 28.71
N HIS A 412 -6.79 -8.21 27.65
CA HIS A 412 -6.78 -6.74 27.77
C HIS A 412 -8.19 -6.14 27.90
N ASN A 413 -8.98 -6.67 28.81
CA ASN A 413 -9.82 -5.82 29.64
C ASN A 413 -8.99 -5.11 30.74
N GLU A 414 -7.66 -5.26 30.70
CA GLU A 414 -6.72 -4.55 31.56
C GLU A 414 -6.62 -3.09 31.11
N LEU A 415 -6.93 -2.19 32.01
CA LEU A 415 -6.74 -0.74 31.84
C LEU A 415 -5.28 -0.44 31.52
N LYS A 416 -4.95 -0.13 30.27
CA LYS A 416 -3.57 0.21 29.86
C LYS A 416 -3.11 1.56 30.35
N TYR A 417 -4.02 2.50 30.49
CA TYR A 417 -3.74 3.86 30.91
C TYR A 417 -4.87 4.35 31.81
N VAL A 418 -4.52 4.77 32.99
CA VAL A 418 -5.44 5.42 33.90
C VAL A 418 -4.93 6.85 34.12
N TYR A 419 -5.78 7.81 33.81
CA TYR A 419 -5.49 9.21 34.05
C TYR A 419 -6.19 9.64 35.33
N PHE A 420 -5.41 9.98 36.35
CA PHE A 420 -5.92 10.61 37.55
C PHE A 420 -5.95 12.14 37.37
N ILE A 421 -7.12 12.70 37.27
CA ILE A 421 -7.29 14.14 37.30
C ILE A 421 -7.28 14.55 38.79
N THR A 422 -6.11 14.91 39.27
CA THR A 422 -5.91 15.21 40.68
C THR A 422 -6.39 16.62 41.06
N SER A 423 -6.63 17.48 40.08
CA SER A 423 -7.20 18.81 40.24
C SER A 423 -7.92 19.23 38.94
N ASP A 424 -9.02 19.94 39.06
CA ASP A 424 -9.70 20.62 37.97
C ASP A 424 -9.20 22.05 37.71
N ASP A 425 -8.16 22.46 38.45
CA ASP A 425 -7.54 23.77 38.30
C ASP A 425 -6.58 23.76 37.08
N ALA A 426 -6.83 24.64 36.13
CA ALA A 426 -6.03 24.76 34.93
C ALA A 426 -5.01 25.91 35.04
N PRO A 427 -3.74 25.70 34.62
CA PRO A 427 -2.76 26.77 34.56
C PRO A 427 -3.25 27.97 33.76
N SER A 428 -2.88 29.17 34.17
CA SER A 428 -3.36 30.44 33.59
C SER A 428 -3.05 30.61 32.10
N PHE A 429 -2.09 29.84 31.56
CA PHE A 429 -1.70 29.85 30.13
C PHE A 429 -2.51 28.88 29.27
N CYS A 430 -3.36 28.04 29.87
CA CYS A 430 -4.24 27.14 29.10
C CYS A 430 -5.48 27.86 28.61
N ASN A 431 -5.49 28.30 27.35
CA ASN A 431 -6.61 29.05 26.77
C ASN A 431 -7.76 28.18 26.25
N TYR A 432 -7.58 26.86 26.19
CA TYR A 432 -8.52 25.89 25.58
C TYR A 432 -9.28 25.03 26.59
N THR A 433 -9.00 25.18 27.88
CA THR A 433 -9.75 24.52 28.95
C THR A 433 -10.72 25.49 29.60
N LYS A 434 -11.96 25.03 29.86
CA LYS A 434 -12.89 25.78 30.71
C LYS A 434 -12.36 25.74 32.13
N ARG A 435 -12.12 26.93 32.73
CA ARG A 435 -11.76 27.06 34.14
C ARG A 435 -13.02 26.96 34.98
N TYR A 436 -13.00 26.07 35.95
CA TYR A 436 -13.96 26.05 37.03
C TYR A 436 -13.33 26.84 38.21
N ASN A 437 -14.06 27.82 38.75
CA ASN A 437 -13.53 28.79 39.72
C ASN A 437 -13.30 28.23 41.12
N GLU A 438 -13.54 26.95 41.36
CA GLU A 438 -13.29 26.29 42.66
C GLU A 438 -12.50 25.03 42.34
N GLY A 439 -11.17 25.07 42.50
CA GLY A 439 -10.29 23.92 42.30
C GLY A 439 -10.64 22.79 43.27
N ASN A 440 -11.19 21.71 42.75
CA ASN A 440 -11.37 20.49 43.52
C ASN A 440 -10.13 19.62 43.35
N TYR A 441 -9.65 19.12 44.48
CA TYR A 441 -8.50 18.21 44.49
C TYR A 441 -8.95 16.82 44.88
N MET A 442 -8.38 15.83 44.23
CA MET A 442 -8.60 14.43 44.59
C MET A 442 -8.03 14.16 45.97
N SER A 443 -8.86 13.65 46.90
CA SER A 443 -8.37 13.25 48.21
C SER A 443 -7.42 12.04 48.09
N LYS A 444 -6.51 11.93 49.07
CA LYS A 444 -5.59 10.79 49.12
C LYS A 444 -6.34 9.46 49.17
N ASP A 445 -7.40 9.38 49.96
CA ASP A 445 -8.20 8.15 50.09
C ASP A 445 -8.88 7.78 48.80
N LEU A 446 -9.39 8.76 48.04
CA LEU A 446 -9.97 8.53 46.72
C LEU A 446 -8.91 8.04 45.70
N TYR A 447 -7.71 8.64 45.77
CA TYR A 447 -6.59 8.22 44.93
C TYR A 447 -6.16 6.78 45.24
N ASP A 448 -5.98 6.46 46.51
CA ASP A 448 -5.55 5.14 46.98
C ASP A 448 -6.59 4.06 46.59
N ASN A 449 -7.89 4.34 46.81
CA ASN A 449 -8.98 3.43 46.38
C ASN A 449 -9.04 3.23 44.87
N ALA A 450 -8.82 4.29 44.10
CA ALA A 450 -8.81 4.18 42.64
C ALA A 450 -7.56 3.43 42.17
N LEU A 451 -6.43 3.58 42.83
CA LEU A 451 -5.21 2.82 42.52
C LEU A 451 -5.37 1.32 42.83
N GLU A 452 -5.94 0.98 44.02
CA GLU A 452 -6.30 -0.42 44.35
C GLU A 452 -7.23 -1.03 43.32
N PHE A 453 -8.29 -0.33 42.93
CA PHE A 453 -9.19 -0.80 41.88
C PHE A 453 -8.47 -1.09 40.58
N CYS A 454 -7.51 -0.25 40.19
CA CYS A 454 -6.70 -0.48 38.95
C CYS A 454 -5.71 -1.63 39.09
N LEU A 455 -5.23 -1.95 40.28
CA LEU A 455 -4.31 -3.05 40.52
C LEU A 455 -5.03 -4.42 40.57
N ASP A 456 -6.31 -4.42 40.96
CA ASP A 456 -7.14 -5.62 41.08
C ASP A 456 -7.86 -6.03 39.79
N ASN A 457 -7.88 -5.17 38.78
CA ASN A 457 -8.52 -5.37 37.47
C ASN A 457 -7.56 -5.16 36.29
#